data_04e1bf550d73a29164ec0704511d76e7
#
_entry.id   04e1bf550d73a29164ec0704511d76e7
#
_cell.length_a   1.000
_cell.length_b   1.000
_cell.length_c   1.000
_cell.angle_alpha   90.00
_cell.angle_beta   90.00
_cell.angle_gamma   90.00
#
_symmetry.space_group_name_H-M   'P 1'
#
loop_
_entity.id
_entity.type
_entity.pdbx_description
1 polymer ?
#
loop_
_entity_poly.entity_id
_entity_poly.type
_entity_poly.pdbx_seq_one_letter_code
_entity_poly.pdbx_strand_id
1 'polypeptide(L)'
;MAQHDDHLSVTLTITGGKVEPQITCPVSSTILALKQRIYTLLDVDVARQTLFFEGQELQDDLHIKDYNLQPFSEVALSVEPYNNDEKFTIQAMLSIDCSEIVRVRETMSVAELKGKVEKRFGCGECTALTRLGVVMEDEFPLSAYYVNPNSLVEVSIKIDPR
;
A
#
# COMPACT_ATOMS: atom_id res chain seq x y z
N MET A 1 7.89 34.96 15.57
CA MET A 1 7.67 33.73 16.33
C MET A 1 7.12 32.57 15.50
N ALA A 2 7.41 32.58 14.21
CA ALA A 2 7.01 31.47 13.31
C ALA A 2 7.91 30.24 13.42
N GLN A 3 8.89 30.26 14.33
CA GLN A 3 9.90 29.18 14.43
C GLN A 3 9.44 27.95 15.19
N HIS A 4 8.33 28.01 15.91
CA HIS A 4 7.86 26.87 16.72
C HIS A 4 7.01 25.88 15.92
N ASP A 5 6.37 26.33 14.83
CA ASP A 5 5.48 25.47 14.03
C ASP A 5 6.24 24.52 13.09
N ASP A 6 7.46 24.90 12.70
CA ASP A 6 8.25 24.10 11.76
C ASP A 6 8.77 22.78 12.33
N HIS A 7 8.73 22.61 13.66
CA HIS A 7 9.17 21.39 14.34
C HIS A 7 8.02 20.48 14.76
N LEU A 8 6.77 20.92 14.53
CA LEU A 8 5.62 20.11 14.87
C LEU A 8 5.40 19.02 13.83
N SER A 9 5.05 17.85 14.30
CA SER A 9 4.67 16.73 13.44
C SER A 9 3.22 16.38 13.66
N VAL A 10 2.60 15.81 12.64
CA VAL A 10 1.24 15.32 12.71
C VAL A 10 1.19 13.90 12.18
N THR A 11 0.38 13.07 12.81
CA THR A 11 0.11 11.71 12.34
C THR A 11 -1.19 11.72 11.56
N LEU A 12 -1.13 11.26 10.30
CA LEU A 12 -2.27 11.21 9.40
C LEU A 12 -2.62 9.75 9.13
N THR A 13 -3.91 9.47 8.95
CA THR A 13 -4.38 8.15 8.54
C THR A 13 -4.69 8.18 7.05
N ILE A 14 -4.04 7.30 6.27
CA ILE A 14 -4.26 7.22 4.83
C ILE A 14 -5.38 6.22 4.58
N THR A 15 -6.48 6.69 3.99
CA THR A 15 -7.66 5.87 3.70
C THR A 15 -7.82 5.66 2.19
N GLY A 16 -8.74 4.79 1.79
CA GLY A 16 -9.05 4.53 0.38
C GLY A 16 -8.81 3.09 -0.06
N GLY A 17 -8.06 2.31 0.70
CA GLY A 17 -7.81 0.90 0.42
C GLY A 17 -8.02 0.05 1.66
N LYS A 18 -7.70 -1.24 1.54
CA LYS A 18 -7.80 -2.20 2.66
C LYS A 18 -6.65 -2.09 3.65
N VAL A 19 -5.57 -1.44 3.26
CA VAL A 19 -4.46 -1.09 4.14
C VAL A 19 -4.60 0.39 4.47
N GLU A 20 -4.69 0.73 5.74
CA GLU A 20 -4.86 2.12 6.19
C GLU A 20 -3.69 2.53 7.09
N PRO A 21 -2.54 2.85 6.49
CA PRO A 21 -1.35 3.19 7.26
C PRO A 21 -1.49 4.55 7.93
N GLN A 22 -0.79 4.69 9.06
CA GLN A 22 -0.62 5.98 9.71
C GLN A 22 0.77 6.49 9.38
N ILE A 23 0.85 7.76 8.97
CA ILE A 23 2.12 8.40 8.61
C ILE A 23 2.30 9.63 9.47
N THR A 24 3.45 9.71 10.14
CA THR A 24 3.83 10.88 10.92
C THR A 24 4.81 11.70 10.11
N CYS A 25 4.49 12.96 9.90
CA CYS A 25 5.35 13.86 9.13
C CYS A 25 5.33 15.27 9.72
N PRO A 26 6.41 16.05 9.50
CA PRO A 26 6.42 17.45 9.91
C PRO A 26 5.33 18.24 9.21
N VAL A 27 4.69 19.17 9.91
CA VAL A 27 3.64 20.02 9.30
C VAL A 27 4.21 20.94 8.23
N SER A 28 5.52 21.18 8.25
CA SER A 28 6.23 21.94 7.21
C SER A 28 6.51 21.14 5.95
N SER A 29 6.23 19.84 5.94
CA SER A 29 6.40 19.00 4.76
C SER A 29 5.42 19.38 3.67
N THR A 30 5.84 19.28 2.41
CA THR A 30 4.96 19.46 1.27
C THR A 30 4.07 18.25 1.07
N ILE A 31 2.99 18.41 0.34
CA ILE A 31 2.14 17.29 -0.05
C ILE A 31 2.93 16.30 -0.92
N LEU A 32 3.84 16.80 -1.77
CA LEU A 32 4.71 15.92 -2.54
C LEU A 32 5.56 15.04 -1.62
N ALA A 33 6.11 15.59 -0.54
CA ALA A 33 6.88 14.82 0.44
C ALA A 33 6.01 13.74 1.11
N LEU A 34 4.74 14.05 1.39
CA LEU A 34 3.80 13.06 1.91
C LEU A 34 3.57 11.93 0.90
N LYS A 35 3.38 12.26 -0.38
CA LYS A 35 3.24 11.27 -1.44
C LYS A 35 4.47 10.37 -1.55
N GLN A 36 5.67 10.92 -1.36
CA GLN A 36 6.92 10.15 -1.36
C GLN A 36 6.97 9.17 -0.19
N ARG A 37 6.47 9.56 0.98
CA ARG A 37 6.37 8.65 2.13
C ARG A 37 5.36 7.53 1.87
N ILE A 38 4.25 7.86 1.22
CA ILE A 38 3.24 6.86 0.82
C ILE A 38 3.86 5.88 -0.19
N TYR A 39 4.65 6.38 -1.15
CA TYR A 39 5.39 5.52 -2.08
C TYR A 39 6.29 4.54 -1.35
N THR A 40 7.08 5.02 -0.38
CA THR A 40 7.99 4.18 0.37
C THR A 40 7.26 3.07 1.13
N LEU A 41 6.06 3.38 1.64
CA LEU A 41 5.29 2.44 2.47
C LEU A 41 4.43 1.50 1.65
N LEU A 42 3.78 2.00 0.60
CA LEU A 42 2.76 1.24 -0.16
C LEU A 42 3.20 0.83 -1.56
N ASP A 43 4.36 1.26 -2.03
CA ASP A 43 4.87 1.03 -3.39
C ASP A 43 4.00 1.67 -4.48
N VAL A 44 3.19 2.67 -4.14
CA VAL A 44 2.37 3.40 -5.12
C VAL A 44 3.17 4.56 -5.68
N ASP A 45 3.43 4.57 -6.99
CA ASP A 45 4.17 5.67 -7.63
C ASP A 45 3.51 7.01 -7.33
N VAL A 46 4.33 8.03 -7.04
CA VAL A 46 3.85 9.39 -6.76
C VAL A 46 2.94 9.91 -7.88
N ALA A 47 3.30 9.64 -9.13
CA ALA A 47 2.53 10.09 -10.29
C ALA A 47 1.12 9.48 -10.37
N ARG A 48 0.88 8.35 -9.69
CA ARG A 48 -0.41 7.69 -9.65
C ARG A 48 -1.25 8.08 -8.44
N GLN A 49 -0.71 8.88 -7.53
CA GLN A 49 -1.38 9.26 -6.29
C GLN A 49 -2.12 10.58 -6.44
N THR A 50 -3.36 10.61 -5.96
CA THR A 50 -4.10 11.83 -5.70
C THR A 50 -4.59 11.77 -4.27
N LEU A 51 -4.33 12.81 -3.49
CA LEU A 51 -4.72 12.89 -2.08
C LEU A 51 -5.85 13.89 -1.90
N PHE A 52 -6.81 13.53 -1.05
CA PHE A 52 -7.95 14.36 -0.73
C PHE A 52 -8.12 14.50 0.79
N PHE A 53 -8.46 15.69 1.23
CA PHE A 53 -8.87 15.92 2.61
C PHE A 53 -10.21 16.66 2.60
N GLU A 54 -11.21 16.05 3.22
CA GLU A 54 -12.59 16.59 3.26
C GLU A 54 -13.10 16.95 1.86
N GLY A 55 -12.81 16.09 0.89
CA GLY A 55 -13.24 16.27 -0.50
C GLY A 55 -12.42 17.25 -1.32
N GLN A 56 -11.41 17.87 -0.72
CA GLN A 56 -10.52 18.80 -1.42
C GLN A 56 -9.22 18.10 -1.83
N GLU A 57 -8.84 18.22 -3.11
CA GLU A 57 -7.58 17.71 -3.59
C GLU A 57 -6.41 18.50 -3.00
N LEU A 58 -5.42 17.77 -2.48
CA LEU A 58 -4.23 18.38 -1.92
C LEU A 58 -3.18 18.62 -3.01
N GLN A 59 -2.67 19.85 -3.08
CA GLN A 59 -1.71 20.27 -4.11
C GLN A 59 -0.27 19.97 -3.69
N ASP A 60 0.53 19.43 -4.61
CA ASP A 60 1.89 18.96 -4.34
C ASP A 60 2.82 20.03 -3.76
N ASP A 61 2.68 21.27 -4.19
CA ASP A 61 3.55 22.38 -3.80
C ASP A 61 3.15 23.07 -2.50
N LEU A 62 1.97 22.74 -1.97
CA LEU A 62 1.51 23.25 -0.68
C LEU A 62 2.00 22.35 0.46
N HIS A 63 1.90 22.87 1.68
CA HIS A 63 2.38 22.20 2.87
C HIS A 63 1.23 21.63 3.68
N ILE A 64 1.53 20.65 4.52
CA ILE A 64 0.52 20.02 5.39
C ILE A 64 -0.16 21.08 6.26
N LYS A 65 0.61 22.03 6.79
CA LYS A 65 0.08 23.13 7.61
C LYS A 65 -0.91 24.04 6.86
N ASP A 66 -0.86 24.07 5.53
CA ASP A 66 -1.77 24.91 4.72
C ASP A 66 -3.19 24.38 4.69
N TYR A 67 -3.41 23.12 5.08
CA TYR A 67 -4.72 22.45 5.02
C TYR A 67 -5.38 22.23 6.37
N ASN A 68 -4.77 22.73 7.45
CA ASN A 68 -5.32 22.58 8.79
C ASN A 68 -5.59 21.11 9.20
N LEU A 69 -4.67 20.22 8.82
CA LEU A 69 -4.75 18.81 9.18
C LEU A 69 -4.47 18.64 10.67
N GLN A 70 -5.34 17.89 11.33
CA GLN A 70 -5.23 17.61 12.76
C GLN A 70 -4.64 16.20 13.00
N PRO A 71 -4.18 15.89 14.22
CA PRO A 71 -3.75 14.53 14.53
C PRO A 71 -4.81 13.51 14.15
N PHE A 72 -4.39 12.46 13.43
CA PHE A 72 -5.24 11.37 12.94
C PHE A 72 -6.30 11.78 11.93
N SER A 73 -6.16 12.97 11.30
CA SER A 73 -7.00 13.33 10.15
C SER A 73 -6.89 12.26 9.07
N GLU A 74 -8.02 11.96 8.44
CA GLU A 74 -8.09 10.99 7.36
C GLU A 74 -7.80 11.67 6.02
N VAL A 75 -6.76 11.22 5.35
CA VAL A 75 -6.40 11.67 4.01
C VAL A 75 -6.70 10.52 3.06
N ALA A 76 -7.62 10.76 2.13
CA ALA A 76 -8.02 9.73 1.17
C ALA A 76 -7.02 9.66 0.02
N LEU A 77 -6.54 8.45 -0.25
CA LEU A 77 -5.65 8.16 -1.36
C LEU A 77 -6.45 7.55 -2.50
N SER A 78 -6.38 8.19 -3.66
CA SER A 78 -6.88 7.63 -4.92
C SER A 78 -5.69 7.25 -5.78
N VAL A 79 -5.70 6.04 -6.32
CA VAL A 79 -4.61 5.52 -7.14
C VAL A 79 -5.10 5.35 -8.56
N GLU A 80 -4.40 5.99 -9.51
CA GLU A 80 -4.72 5.83 -10.93
C GLU A 80 -4.34 4.43 -11.39
N PRO A 81 -5.27 3.68 -12.03
CA PRO A 81 -4.97 2.33 -12.51
C PRO A 81 -3.89 2.31 -13.57
N TYR A 82 -3.19 1.17 -13.69
CA TYR A 82 -2.23 0.96 -14.78
C TYR A 82 -2.94 0.90 -16.13
N ASN A 83 -2.32 1.48 -17.15
CA ASN A 83 -2.83 1.43 -18.52
C ASN A 83 -2.90 -0.01 -19.00
N ASN A 84 -4.05 -0.38 -19.61
CA ASN A 84 -4.23 -1.73 -20.20
C ASN A 84 -4.03 -2.88 -19.20
N ASP A 85 -4.19 -2.61 -17.92
CA ASP A 85 -4.04 -3.63 -16.86
C ASP A 85 -2.73 -4.41 -17.02
N GLU A 86 -1.63 -3.68 -17.16
CA GLU A 86 -0.31 -4.27 -17.40
C GLU A 86 0.10 -5.25 -16.32
N LYS A 87 0.75 -6.33 -16.74
CA LYS A 87 1.31 -7.31 -15.82
C LYS A 87 2.61 -6.78 -15.20
N PHE A 88 2.79 -7.10 -13.93
CA PHE A 88 4.04 -6.80 -13.23
C PHE A 88 4.40 -7.96 -12.30
N THR A 89 5.57 -7.89 -11.71
CA THR A 89 6.05 -8.94 -10.80
C THR A 89 6.03 -8.45 -9.36
N ILE A 90 5.72 -9.38 -8.46
CA ILE A 90 5.77 -9.17 -7.02
C ILE A 90 6.63 -10.27 -6.38
N GLN A 91 7.00 -10.06 -5.14
CA GLN A 91 7.71 -11.05 -4.36
C GLN A 91 6.74 -11.71 -3.37
N ALA A 92 6.53 -13.01 -3.54
CA ALA A 92 5.76 -13.82 -2.59
C ALA A 92 6.75 -14.49 -1.63
N MET A 93 6.64 -14.22 -0.35
CA MET A 93 7.57 -14.68 0.67
C MET A 93 6.91 -15.65 1.63
N LEU A 94 7.39 -16.89 1.64
CA LEU A 94 6.99 -17.90 2.60
C LEU A 94 7.82 -17.83 3.89
N SER A 95 9.10 -17.56 3.73
CA SER A 95 10.05 -17.34 4.83
C SER A 95 11.20 -16.49 4.31
N ILE A 96 12.11 -16.08 5.20
CA ILE A 96 13.26 -15.25 4.80
C ILE A 96 14.13 -15.91 3.73
N ASP A 97 14.19 -17.25 3.72
CA ASP A 97 14.99 -18.02 2.77
C ASP A 97 14.15 -18.62 1.64
N CYS A 98 12.86 -18.40 1.61
CA CYS A 98 11.95 -18.99 0.63
C CYS A 98 11.01 -17.96 0.08
N SER A 99 11.35 -17.42 -1.09
CA SER A 99 10.49 -16.47 -1.80
C SER A 99 10.47 -16.81 -3.29
N GLU A 100 9.41 -16.38 -3.96
CA GLU A 100 9.22 -16.57 -5.39
C GLU A 100 8.77 -15.27 -6.03
N ILE A 101 9.20 -15.04 -7.26
CA ILE A 101 8.73 -13.93 -8.08
C ILE A 101 7.48 -14.42 -8.81
N VAL A 102 6.39 -13.69 -8.65
CA VAL A 102 5.09 -14.04 -9.24
C VAL A 102 4.62 -12.90 -10.13
N ARG A 103 4.17 -13.24 -11.33
CA ARG A 103 3.64 -12.27 -12.28
C ARG A 103 2.14 -12.11 -12.09
N VAL A 104 1.69 -10.88 -11.90
CA VAL A 104 0.29 -10.56 -11.56
C VAL A 104 -0.22 -9.35 -12.34
N ARG A 105 -1.53 -9.12 -12.23
CA ARG A 105 -2.19 -7.86 -12.64
C ARG A 105 -2.84 -7.26 -11.42
N GLU A 106 -2.97 -5.95 -11.35
CA GLU A 106 -3.61 -5.31 -10.20
C GLU A 106 -5.09 -5.67 -10.05
N THR A 107 -5.75 -6.05 -11.16
CA THR A 107 -7.16 -6.48 -11.16
C THR A 107 -7.33 -7.95 -10.74
N MET A 108 -6.24 -8.70 -10.64
CA MET A 108 -6.29 -10.10 -10.21
C MET A 108 -6.88 -10.19 -8.81
N SER A 109 -7.76 -11.16 -8.58
CA SER A 109 -8.29 -11.39 -7.22
C SER A 109 -7.27 -12.04 -6.32
N VAL A 110 -7.43 -11.85 -5.02
CA VAL A 110 -6.60 -12.51 -4.01
C VAL A 110 -6.69 -14.04 -4.16
N ALA A 111 -7.90 -14.57 -4.42
CA ALA A 111 -8.09 -16.01 -4.64
C ALA A 111 -7.25 -16.54 -5.81
N GLU A 112 -7.19 -15.79 -6.91
CA GLU A 112 -6.35 -16.17 -8.06
C GLU A 112 -4.85 -16.15 -7.71
N LEU A 113 -4.43 -15.18 -6.92
CA LEU A 113 -3.03 -15.11 -6.46
C LEU A 113 -2.69 -16.30 -5.57
N LYS A 114 -3.61 -16.72 -4.67
CA LYS A 114 -3.39 -17.91 -3.85
C LYS A 114 -3.14 -19.14 -4.72
N GLY A 115 -3.90 -19.32 -5.80
CA GLY A 115 -3.71 -20.42 -6.74
C GLY A 115 -2.35 -20.38 -7.42
N LYS A 116 -1.89 -19.20 -7.82
CA LYS A 116 -0.56 -19.03 -8.43
C LYS A 116 0.56 -19.35 -7.44
N VAL A 117 0.41 -18.88 -6.21
CA VAL A 117 1.38 -19.13 -5.14
C VAL A 117 1.50 -20.61 -4.84
N GLU A 118 0.38 -21.32 -4.75
CA GLU A 118 0.37 -22.76 -4.51
C GLU A 118 1.12 -23.52 -5.60
N LYS A 119 0.89 -23.15 -6.85
CA LYS A 119 1.61 -23.76 -7.99
C LYS A 119 3.09 -23.44 -7.95
N ARG A 120 3.43 -22.23 -7.59
CA ARG A 120 4.81 -21.74 -7.62
C ARG A 120 5.67 -22.39 -6.55
N PHE A 121 5.14 -22.50 -5.32
CA PHE A 121 5.85 -23.11 -4.21
C PHE A 121 5.74 -24.64 -4.22
N GLY A 122 4.62 -25.17 -4.66
CA GLY A 122 4.41 -26.63 -4.79
C GLY A 122 4.44 -27.40 -3.48
N CYS A 123 4.25 -26.73 -2.35
CA CYS A 123 4.46 -27.36 -1.04
C CYS A 123 3.23 -27.32 -0.11
N GLY A 124 2.04 -27.08 -0.64
CA GLY A 124 0.84 -27.11 0.18
C GLY A 124 -0.22 -26.11 -0.23
N GLU A 125 -1.30 -26.09 0.54
CA GLU A 125 -2.41 -25.17 0.35
C GLU A 125 -2.06 -23.80 0.96
N CYS A 126 -2.25 -22.73 0.19
CA CYS A 126 -2.08 -21.37 0.69
C CYS A 126 -3.28 -21.00 1.57
N THR A 127 -3.04 -20.84 2.86
CA THR A 127 -4.10 -20.52 3.81
C THR A 127 -4.36 -19.03 3.92
N ALA A 128 -3.33 -18.20 3.73
CA ALA A 128 -3.49 -16.75 3.82
C ALA A 128 -2.38 -16.04 3.03
N LEU A 129 -2.75 -14.90 2.47
CA LEU A 129 -1.82 -13.91 1.93
C LEU A 129 -1.94 -12.65 2.80
N THR A 130 -0.81 -12.05 3.12
CA THR A 130 -0.75 -10.88 4.00
C THR A 130 0.05 -9.77 3.33
N ARG A 131 -0.49 -8.58 3.32
CA ARG A 131 0.17 -7.39 2.79
C ARG A 131 0.26 -6.34 3.89
N LEU A 132 1.48 -5.96 4.26
CA LEU A 132 1.71 -4.94 5.31
C LEU A 132 0.94 -5.22 6.61
N GLY A 133 0.94 -6.49 7.03
CA GLY A 133 0.27 -6.90 8.25
C GLY A 133 -1.24 -7.12 8.14
N VAL A 134 -1.82 -6.90 6.95
CA VAL A 134 -3.27 -7.07 6.72
C VAL A 134 -3.51 -8.36 5.94
N VAL A 135 -4.36 -9.22 6.49
CA VAL A 135 -4.77 -10.46 5.80
C VAL A 135 -5.67 -10.10 4.63
N MET A 136 -5.30 -10.59 3.44
CA MET A 136 -6.02 -10.27 2.21
C MET A 136 -7.23 -11.20 2.03
N GLU A 137 -8.38 -10.61 1.72
CA GLU A 137 -9.64 -11.34 1.52
C GLU A 137 -9.79 -11.76 0.05
N ASP A 138 -10.23 -12.98 -0.17
CA ASP A 138 -10.23 -13.64 -1.49
C ASP A 138 -10.98 -12.89 -2.60
N GLU A 139 -12.08 -12.22 -2.25
CA GLU A 139 -12.96 -11.56 -3.23
C GLU A 139 -12.45 -10.22 -3.73
N PHE A 140 -11.42 -9.65 -3.10
CA PHE A 140 -10.91 -8.34 -3.48
C PHE A 140 -9.77 -8.41 -4.50
N PRO A 141 -9.63 -7.39 -5.35
CA PRO A 141 -8.49 -7.32 -6.27
C PRO A 141 -7.21 -6.94 -5.51
N LEU A 142 -6.07 -7.25 -6.10
CA LEU A 142 -4.77 -6.92 -5.51
C LEU A 142 -4.60 -5.42 -5.31
N SER A 143 -5.20 -4.60 -6.19
CA SER A 143 -5.15 -3.13 -6.08
C SER A 143 -5.76 -2.61 -4.79
N ALA A 144 -6.74 -3.34 -4.21
CA ALA A 144 -7.35 -2.95 -2.94
C ALA A 144 -6.34 -2.96 -1.78
N TYR A 145 -5.26 -3.72 -1.92
CA TYR A 145 -4.19 -3.85 -0.92
C TYR A 145 -2.91 -3.15 -1.35
N TYR A 146 -2.97 -2.29 -2.38
CA TYR A 146 -1.82 -1.56 -2.92
C TYR A 146 -0.68 -2.50 -3.34
N VAL A 147 -1.01 -3.61 -3.97
CA VAL A 147 0.00 -4.51 -4.54
C VAL A 147 0.46 -3.91 -5.87
N ASN A 148 1.75 -3.58 -5.95
CA ASN A 148 2.39 -2.87 -7.05
C ASN A 148 3.67 -3.60 -7.45
N PRO A 149 4.33 -3.18 -8.54
CA PRO A 149 5.62 -3.79 -8.91
C PRO A 149 6.59 -3.83 -7.73
N ASN A 150 7.17 -5.00 -7.53
CA ASN A 150 8.14 -5.29 -6.46
C ASN A 150 7.54 -5.31 -5.04
N SER A 151 6.22 -5.25 -4.89
CA SER A 151 5.59 -5.39 -3.59
C SER A 151 5.86 -6.76 -2.98
N LEU A 152 5.98 -6.78 -1.66
CA LEU A 152 6.12 -8.01 -0.88
C LEU A 152 4.75 -8.47 -0.39
N VAL A 153 4.42 -9.72 -0.66
CA VAL A 153 3.23 -10.38 -0.11
C VAL A 153 3.70 -11.58 0.69
N GLU A 154 3.31 -11.65 1.95
CA GLU A 154 3.65 -12.78 2.82
C GLU A 154 2.67 -13.92 2.62
N VAL A 155 3.21 -15.13 2.55
CA VAL A 155 2.44 -16.35 2.25
C VAL A 155 2.42 -17.25 3.47
N SER A 156 1.23 -17.71 3.86
CA SER A 156 1.05 -18.75 4.88
C SER A 156 0.53 -20.02 4.20
N ILE A 157 1.18 -21.13 4.47
CA ILE A 157 0.86 -22.42 3.88
C ILE A 157 0.46 -23.40 4.99
N LYS A 158 -0.56 -24.22 4.69
CA LYS A 158 -0.89 -25.34 5.55
C LYS A 158 0.03 -26.51 5.18
N ILE A 159 0.91 -26.87 6.11
CA ILE A 159 1.77 -28.02 5.96
C ILE A 159 1.04 -29.23 6.52
N ASP A 160 0.90 -30.28 5.68
CA ASP A 160 0.29 -31.52 6.12
C ASP A 160 1.25 -32.21 7.12
N PRO A 161 0.83 -32.45 8.36
CA PRO A 161 1.69 -33.02 9.39
C PRO A 161 1.84 -34.55 9.18
N ARG A 162 2.61 -34.94 8.22
CA ARG A 162 2.96 -36.36 8.08
C ARG A 162 4.31 -36.67 8.67
#